data_ddcf7b5d520bda8901c52f5ad38efa3e
#
_entry.id   ddcf7b5d520bda8901c52f5ad38efa3e
#
_cell.length_a   1.000
_cell.length_b   1.000
_cell.length_c   1.000
_cell.angle_alpha   90.00
_cell.angle_beta   90.00
_cell.angle_gamma   90.00
#
_symmetry.space_group_name_H-M   'P 1'
#
loop_
_entity.id
_entity.type
_entity.pdbx_description
1 polymer ?
#
loop_
_entity_poly.entity_id
_entity_poly.type
_entity_poly.pdbx_seq_one_letter_code
_entity_poly.pdbx_strand_id
1 'polypeptide(L)'
;MNWGVWGVNHSSKKMSDLIKVAFNHGVNSFDHADIYGGYTTEESFGEAFSKTGISREDVFFISKCGIMYPSEKHPIKVKHYDYSAKHINQSILNSLNYLKTDYLDCLLLHRPSPLMDVSEISDTIKSLLKDGKIKSFGVSNFTVMQMEMFKDLKISYNQINLSLTHLDSMNDGTLEYMQTNNIIPMAYSPLGKYYTNDNPKLKKVLELFSKKYNCSDDQLLLGWLLKHPSNIYPVIGTTKVDRIKKSIESLKINIETSDWFEILEASVGKRVP
;
A
#
# COMPACT_ATOMS: atom_id res chain seq x y z
N MET A 1 2.11 -4.36 8.11
CA MET A 1 1.78 -5.80 8.27
C MET A 1 2.98 -6.63 8.72
N ASN A 2 4.11 -6.60 7.99
CA ASN A 2 5.27 -7.46 8.31
C ASN A 2 6.04 -7.10 9.60
N TRP A 3 5.80 -5.93 10.17
CA TRP A 3 6.47 -5.48 11.40
C TRP A 3 5.77 -5.98 12.68
N GLY A 4 4.50 -6.37 12.60
CA GLY A 4 3.70 -6.93 13.69
C GLY A 4 3.70 -8.47 13.72
N VAL A 5 2.76 -9.04 14.46
CA VAL A 5 2.66 -10.49 14.74
C VAL A 5 2.45 -11.36 13.50
N TRP A 6 1.97 -10.83 12.38
CA TRP A 6 1.89 -11.55 11.11
C TRP A 6 3.22 -11.59 10.33
N GLY A 7 4.26 -11.01 10.87
CA GLY A 7 5.60 -10.98 10.30
C GLY A 7 6.67 -11.26 11.34
N VAL A 8 7.58 -10.29 11.54
CA VAL A 8 8.73 -10.46 12.44
C VAL A 8 8.40 -10.21 13.91
N ASN A 9 7.26 -9.57 14.19
CA ASN A 9 6.84 -9.19 15.55
C ASN A 9 7.94 -8.44 16.32
N HIS A 10 8.34 -7.31 15.80
CA HIS A 10 9.39 -6.48 16.41
C HIS A 10 8.99 -5.93 17.77
N SER A 11 9.95 -5.84 18.69
CA SER A 11 9.78 -5.08 19.93
C SER A 11 9.53 -3.59 19.61
N SER A 12 8.85 -2.88 20.51
CA SER A 12 8.57 -1.44 20.37
C SER A 12 9.85 -0.62 20.12
N LYS A 13 10.97 -0.97 20.79
CA LYS A 13 12.29 -0.33 20.55
C LYS A 13 12.76 -0.54 19.11
N LYS A 14 12.77 -1.80 18.65
CA LYS A 14 13.21 -2.12 17.27
C LYS A 14 12.34 -1.48 16.21
N MET A 15 11.03 -1.42 16.44
CA MET A 15 10.09 -0.76 15.55
C MET A 15 10.35 0.76 15.53
N SER A 16 10.56 1.39 16.67
CA SER A 16 10.94 2.81 16.76
C SER A 16 12.24 3.11 16.00
N ASP A 17 13.26 2.26 16.12
CA ASP A 17 14.50 2.41 15.37
C ASP A 17 14.29 2.29 13.86
N LEU A 18 13.44 1.35 13.40
CA LEU A 18 13.10 1.19 11.99
C LEU A 18 12.31 2.39 11.44
N ILE A 19 11.40 2.94 12.22
CA ILE A 19 10.66 4.17 11.85
C ILE A 19 11.62 5.33 11.64
N LYS A 20 12.56 5.55 12.60
CA LYS A 20 13.60 6.59 12.47
C LYS A 20 14.48 6.39 11.24
N VAL A 21 14.89 5.15 10.98
CA VAL A 21 15.70 4.82 9.80
C VAL A 21 14.91 5.13 8.51
N ALA A 22 13.65 4.70 8.42
CA ALA A 22 12.80 4.96 7.27
C ALA A 22 12.65 6.47 7.04
N PHE A 23 12.29 7.21 8.08
CA PHE A 23 12.11 8.66 8.04
C PHE A 23 13.38 9.40 7.63
N ASN A 24 14.53 9.08 8.22
CA ASN A 24 15.81 9.70 7.90
C ASN A 24 16.29 9.41 6.47
N HIS A 25 15.72 8.41 5.80
CA HIS A 25 15.97 8.12 4.39
C HIS A 25 14.84 8.62 3.45
N GLY A 26 13.91 9.45 3.96
CA GLY A 26 12.87 10.08 3.17
C GLY A 26 11.56 9.29 3.04
N VAL A 27 11.42 8.16 3.75
CA VAL A 27 10.14 7.44 3.84
C VAL A 27 9.32 8.02 4.99
N ASN A 28 8.34 8.84 4.65
CA ASN A 28 7.45 9.47 5.61
C ASN A 28 6.04 8.90 5.66
N SER A 29 5.72 7.94 4.78
CA SER A 29 4.36 7.38 4.66
C SER A 29 4.32 5.97 5.23
N PHE A 30 3.36 5.71 6.13
CA PHE A 30 3.20 4.43 6.84
C PHE A 30 1.81 3.87 6.59
N ASP A 31 1.78 2.67 5.99
CA ASP A 31 0.56 1.98 5.54
C ASP A 31 0.11 0.95 6.58
N HIS A 32 -1.03 1.22 7.20
CA HIS A 32 -1.69 0.40 8.20
C HIS A 32 -2.99 -0.21 7.68
N ALA A 33 -3.60 -1.03 8.48
CA ALA A 33 -5.00 -1.43 8.42
C ALA A 33 -5.44 -1.91 9.80
N ASP A 34 -6.70 -1.67 10.13
CA ASP A 34 -7.30 -2.09 11.40
C ASP A 34 -7.06 -3.56 11.71
N ILE A 35 -7.22 -4.45 10.71
CA ILE A 35 -7.10 -5.90 10.88
C ILE A 35 -5.65 -6.41 11.00
N TYR A 36 -4.64 -5.59 10.71
CA TYR A 36 -3.27 -6.10 10.66
C TYR A 36 -2.81 -6.65 12.03
N GLY A 37 -2.19 -7.84 11.97
CA GLY A 37 -1.79 -8.55 13.17
C GLY A 37 -2.96 -9.00 14.05
N GLY A 38 -4.15 -9.22 13.47
CA GLY A 38 -5.36 -9.53 14.24
C GLY A 38 -5.77 -8.36 15.13
N TYR A 39 -5.72 -7.13 14.61
CA TYR A 39 -6.05 -5.86 15.28
C TYR A 39 -5.04 -5.43 16.36
N THR A 40 -3.74 -5.72 16.17
CA THR A 40 -2.70 -5.37 17.14
C THR A 40 -1.61 -4.47 16.58
N THR A 41 -1.46 -4.40 15.24
CA THR A 41 -0.29 -3.74 14.64
C THR A 41 -0.32 -2.22 14.77
N GLU A 42 -1.50 -1.58 14.68
CA GLU A 42 -1.63 -0.13 14.85
C GLU A 42 -1.22 0.31 16.26
N GLU A 43 -1.67 -0.42 17.30
CA GLU A 43 -1.30 -0.15 18.70
C GLU A 43 0.23 -0.26 18.90
N SER A 44 0.83 -1.36 18.43
CA SER A 44 2.27 -1.58 18.51
C SER A 44 3.07 -0.50 17.77
N PHE A 45 2.56 -0.04 16.61
CA PHE A 45 3.18 1.03 15.84
C PHE A 45 3.06 2.38 16.55
N GLY A 46 1.86 2.76 17.03
CA GLY A 46 1.63 4.01 17.74
C GLY A 46 2.49 4.16 18.99
N GLU A 47 2.66 3.06 19.75
CA GLU A 47 3.59 3.01 20.88
C GLU A 47 5.05 3.19 20.47
N ALA A 48 5.45 2.62 19.35
CA ALA A 48 6.80 2.75 18.84
C ALA A 48 7.05 4.16 18.26
N PHE A 49 6.08 4.69 17.51
CA PHE A 49 6.16 6.03 16.92
C PHE A 49 6.26 7.12 17.98
N SER A 50 5.48 7.04 19.07
CA SER A 50 5.54 8.03 20.16
C SER A 50 6.90 8.14 20.84
N LYS A 51 7.79 7.15 20.65
CA LYS A 51 9.17 7.12 21.17
C LYS A 51 10.21 7.61 20.16
N THR A 52 9.78 7.98 18.94
CA THR A 52 10.72 8.40 17.89
C THR A 52 11.18 9.85 18.04
N GLY A 53 10.34 10.72 18.58
CA GLY A 53 10.52 12.17 18.57
C GLY A 53 10.22 12.82 17.21
N ILE A 54 9.73 12.07 16.23
CA ILE A 54 9.29 12.59 14.93
C ILE A 54 7.93 13.27 15.12
N SER A 55 7.76 14.49 14.56
CA SER A 55 6.46 15.17 14.61
C SER A 55 5.42 14.40 13.80
N ARG A 56 4.17 14.36 14.30
CA ARG A 56 3.04 13.74 13.59
C ARG A 56 2.79 14.41 12.23
N GLU A 57 3.07 15.68 12.12
CA GLU A 57 2.86 16.49 10.92
C GLU A 57 3.89 16.17 9.80
N ASP A 58 5.03 15.59 10.15
CA ASP A 58 6.07 15.22 9.21
C ASP A 58 5.84 13.85 8.54
N VAL A 59 4.80 13.13 8.97
CA VAL A 59 4.50 11.78 8.49
C VAL A 59 3.08 11.66 7.94
N PHE A 60 2.88 10.68 7.05
CA PHE A 60 1.62 10.39 6.40
C PHE A 60 1.10 9.02 6.86
N PHE A 61 0.06 9.00 7.67
CA PHE A 61 -0.56 7.77 8.17
C PHE A 61 -1.75 7.37 7.31
N ILE A 62 -1.66 6.17 6.74
CA ILE A 62 -2.74 5.53 6.02
C ILE A 62 -3.27 4.40 6.88
N SER A 63 -4.59 4.29 7.01
CA SER A 63 -5.21 3.08 7.53
C SER A 63 -6.38 2.62 6.65
N LYS A 64 -6.87 1.42 6.91
CA LYS A 64 -7.90 0.77 6.12
C LYS A 64 -8.92 0.14 7.04
N CYS A 65 -10.20 0.13 6.62
CA CYS A 65 -11.29 -0.51 7.36
C CYS A 65 -12.17 -1.36 6.46
N GLY A 66 -13.10 -2.07 7.05
CA GLY A 66 -14.20 -2.77 6.39
C GLY A 66 -14.02 -4.27 6.25
N ILE A 67 -12.84 -4.83 6.46
CA ILE A 67 -12.69 -6.29 6.59
C ILE A 67 -12.95 -6.70 8.02
N MET A 68 -13.90 -7.61 8.22
CA MET A 68 -14.11 -8.32 9.48
C MET A 68 -13.26 -9.59 9.48
N TYR A 69 -12.20 -9.60 10.31
CA TYR A 69 -11.25 -10.71 10.34
C TYR A 69 -11.38 -11.50 11.65
N PRO A 70 -11.58 -12.84 11.59
CA PRO A 70 -11.60 -13.69 12.78
C PRO A 70 -10.29 -13.63 13.55
N SER A 71 -10.36 -13.24 14.82
CA SER A 71 -9.20 -13.14 15.72
C SER A 71 -9.64 -13.28 17.16
N GLU A 72 -8.70 -13.38 18.09
CA GLU A 72 -9.00 -13.38 19.53
C GLU A 72 -9.74 -12.09 19.97
N LYS A 73 -9.36 -10.93 19.39
CA LYS A 73 -10.05 -9.65 19.66
C LYS A 73 -11.44 -9.58 19.00
N HIS A 74 -11.68 -10.34 17.93
CA HIS A 74 -12.95 -10.39 17.19
C HIS A 74 -13.34 -11.84 16.89
N PRO A 75 -14.01 -12.54 17.81
CA PRO A 75 -14.35 -13.96 17.70
C PRO A 75 -15.57 -14.21 16.78
N ILE A 76 -15.44 -13.87 15.49
CA ILE A 76 -16.43 -14.09 14.45
C ILE A 76 -16.16 -15.40 13.73
N LYS A 77 -17.22 -16.05 13.20
CA LYS A 77 -17.09 -17.37 12.53
C LYS A 77 -16.50 -17.27 11.12
N VAL A 78 -16.85 -16.22 10.39
CA VAL A 78 -16.55 -16.08 8.95
C VAL A 78 -15.99 -14.72 8.68
N LYS A 79 -14.88 -14.64 7.93
CA LYS A 79 -14.37 -13.38 7.39
C LYS A 79 -15.42 -12.79 6.44
N HIS A 80 -15.79 -11.55 6.66
CA HIS A 80 -16.75 -10.83 5.82
C HIS A 80 -16.37 -9.34 5.74
N TYR A 81 -17.25 -8.55 5.15
CA TYR A 81 -17.07 -7.10 5.04
C TYR A 81 -18.22 -6.38 5.74
N ASP A 82 -17.89 -5.34 6.51
CA ASP A 82 -18.86 -4.44 7.12
C ASP A 82 -18.47 -3.00 6.81
N TYR A 83 -19.29 -2.32 6.03
CA TYR A 83 -19.14 -0.92 5.66
C TYR A 83 -20.29 -0.06 6.19
N SER A 84 -21.01 -0.53 7.21
CA SER A 84 -21.98 0.31 7.92
C SER A 84 -21.32 1.55 8.52
N ALA A 85 -22.06 2.65 8.59
CA ALA A 85 -21.60 3.89 9.22
C ALA A 85 -21.08 3.63 10.65
N LYS A 86 -21.77 2.75 11.39
CA LYS A 86 -21.35 2.35 12.74
C LYS A 86 -19.96 1.71 12.74
N HIS A 87 -19.71 0.75 11.84
CA HIS A 87 -18.43 0.05 11.80
C HIS A 87 -17.30 0.96 11.32
N ILE A 88 -17.51 1.75 10.26
CA ILE A 88 -16.52 2.70 9.76
C ILE A 88 -16.10 3.67 10.85
N ASN A 89 -17.06 4.33 11.54
CA ASN A 89 -16.76 5.27 12.60
C ASN A 89 -16.00 4.60 13.76
N GLN A 90 -16.41 3.41 14.19
CA GLN A 90 -15.71 2.69 15.26
C GLN A 90 -14.29 2.29 14.88
N SER A 91 -14.08 1.80 13.65
CA SER A 91 -12.75 1.44 13.14
C SER A 91 -11.82 2.66 13.13
N ILE A 92 -12.30 3.82 12.64
CA ILE A 92 -11.52 5.06 12.65
C ILE A 92 -11.17 5.50 14.08
N LEU A 93 -12.12 5.53 14.98
CA LEU A 93 -11.85 5.89 16.39
C LEU A 93 -10.80 4.98 17.03
N ASN A 94 -10.86 3.68 16.75
CA ASN A 94 -9.88 2.72 17.23
C ASN A 94 -8.48 2.99 16.60
N SER A 95 -8.42 3.19 15.28
CA SER A 95 -7.15 3.49 14.58
C SER A 95 -6.51 4.77 15.10
N LEU A 96 -7.28 5.85 15.32
CA LEU A 96 -6.80 7.10 15.89
C LEU A 96 -6.22 6.90 17.29
N ASN A 97 -6.94 6.16 18.14
CA ASN A 97 -6.49 5.86 19.49
C ASN A 97 -5.22 4.99 19.50
N TYR A 98 -5.17 3.93 18.69
CA TYR A 98 -4.03 3.02 18.61
C TYR A 98 -2.80 3.68 18.01
N LEU A 99 -2.96 4.47 16.95
CA LEU A 99 -1.86 5.22 16.31
C LEU A 99 -1.47 6.48 17.09
N LYS A 100 -2.22 6.83 18.18
CA LYS A 100 -1.98 8.01 19.02
C LYS A 100 -1.96 9.31 18.22
N THR A 101 -3.00 9.53 17.43
CA THR A 101 -3.13 10.68 16.54
C THR A 101 -4.59 11.15 16.49
N ASP A 102 -4.80 12.43 16.20
CA ASP A 102 -6.14 13.01 16.08
C ASP A 102 -6.74 12.84 14.68
N TYR A 103 -5.92 12.48 13.68
CA TYR A 103 -6.35 12.32 12.28
C TYR A 103 -5.52 11.25 11.54
N LEU A 104 -6.13 10.64 10.53
CA LEU A 104 -5.43 9.88 9.48
C LEU A 104 -5.24 10.80 8.26
N ASP A 105 -4.10 10.69 7.58
CA ASP A 105 -3.89 11.40 6.33
C ASP A 105 -4.71 10.78 5.20
N CYS A 106 -4.90 9.45 5.23
CA CYS A 106 -5.77 8.75 4.31
C CYS A 106 -6.47 7.56 4.97
N LEU A 107 -7.77 7.45 4.71
CA LEU A 107 -8.54 6.22 4.98
C LEU A 107 -8.82 5.50 3.68
N LEU A 108 -8.57 4.18 3.64
CA LEU A 108 -8.95 3.32 2.51
C LEU A 108 -10.09 2.36 2.89
N LEU A 109 -11.05 2.16 1.98
CA LEU A 109 -11.88 0.95 2.03
C LEU A 109 -11.01 -0.24 1.61
N HIS A 110 -10.83 -1.22 2.51
CA HIS A 110 -9.78 -2.23 2.37
C HIS A 110 -9.99 -3.21 1.20
N ARG A 111 -11.27 -3.50 0.86
CA ARG A 111 -11.68 -4.35 -0.26
C ARG A 111 -13.08 -3.95 -0.71
N PRO A 112 -13.44 -4.10 -1.98
CA PRO A 112 -14.84 -3.98 -2.37
C PRO A 112 -15.67 -5.09 -1.73
N SER A 113 -16.92 -4.76 -1.37
CA SER A 113 -17.90 -5.73 -0.88
C SER A 113 -19.10 -5.76 -1.82
N PRO A 114 -19.68 -6.94 -2.11
CA PRO A 114 -20.91 -7.03 -2.89
C PRO A 114 -22.13 -6.43 -2.18
N LEU A 115 -22.01 -6.16 -0.87
CA LEU A 115 -23.08 -5.62 -0.04
C LEU A 115 -22.85 -4.15 0.37
N MET A 116 -22.00 -3.40 -0.37
CA MET A 116 -21.75 -1.99 -0.08
C MET A 116 -23.01 -1.15 -0.35
N ASP A 117 -23.43 -0.38 0.65
CA ASP A 117 -24.32 0.77 0.46
C ASP A 117 -23.46 2.02 0.23
N VAL A 118 -23.36 2.42 -1.04
CA VAL A 118 -22.49 3.54 -1.44
C VAL A 118 -22.97 4.87 -0.84
N SER A 119 -24.28 5.06 -0.66
CA SER A 119 -24.83 6.28 -0.08
C SER A 119 -24.43 6.40 1.39
N GLU A 120 -24.65 5.35 2.20
CA GLU A 120 -24.27 5.31 3.62
C GLU A 120 -22.76 5.52 3.81
N ILE A 121 -21.95 4.84 2.99
CA ILE A 121 -20.49 5.00 3.02
C ILE A 121 -20.10 6.43 2.68
N SER A 122 -20.66 7.00 1.60
CA SER A 122 -20.31 8.34 1.14
C SER A 122 -20.64 9.40 2.17
N ASP A 123 -21.81 9.33 2.80
CA ASP A 123 -22.21 10.27 3.85
C ASP A 123 -21.32 10.15 5.09
N THR A 124 -20.95 8.92 5.46
CA THR A 124 -20.01 8.66 6.58
C THR A 124 -18.62 9.26 6.26
N ILE A 125 -18.09 9.04 5.06
CA ILE A 125 -16.79 9.58 4.66
C ILE A 125 -16.80 11.12 4.61
N LYS A 126 -17.87 11.73 4.07
CA LYS A 126 -18.04 13.19 4.07
C LYS A 126 -18.02 13.77 5.50
N SER A 127 -18.70 13.11 6.45
CA SER A 127 -18.67 13.52 7.86
C SER A 127 -17.26 13.44 8.45
N LEU A 128 -16.54 12.32 8.25
CA LEU A 128 -15.18 12.13 8.74
C LEU A 128 -14.18 13.16 8.17
N LEU A 129 -14.33 13.52 6.88
CA LEU A 129 -13.55 14.58 6.24
C LEU A 129 -13.86 15.95 6.86
N LYS A 130 -15.15 16.28 7.04
CA LYS A 130 -15.61 17.55 7.64
C LYS A 130 -15.12 17.68 9.09
N ASP A 131 -15.15 16.60 9.85
CA ASP A 131 -14.73 16.58 11.26
C ASP A 131 -13.18 16.53 11.40
N GLY A 132 -12.46 16.48 10.28
CA GLY A 132 -11.00 16.44 10.24
C GLY A 132 -10.39 15.13 10.76
N LYS A 133 -11.19 14.07 10.93
CA LYS A 133 -10.70 12.75 11.37
C LYS A 133 -9.89 12.03 10.30
N ILE A 134 -10.18 12.32 9.04
CA ILE A 134 -9.39 11.93 7.89
C ILE A 134 -9.12 13.13 7.00
N LYS A 135 -7.96 13.18 6.34
CA LYS A 135 -7.61 14.29 5.42
C LYS A 135 -7.91 13.94 3.97
N SER A 136 -7.91 12.65 3.63
CA SER A 136 -8.24 12.15 2.30
C SER A 136 -8.88 10.77 2.38
N PHE A 137 -9.53 10.39 1.29
CA PHE A 137 -10.21 9.12 1.12
C PHE A 137 -9.65 8.37 -0.08
N GLY A 138 -9.62 7.05 0.01
CA GLY A 138 -9.25 6.17 -1.07
C GLY A 138 -9.85 4.78 -0.90
N VAL A 139 -9.45 3.90 -1.80
CA VAL A 139 -9.96 2.53 -1.87
C VAL A 139 -8.80 1.54 -2.03
N SER A 140 -9.07 0.25 -1.92
CA SER A 140 -8.07 -0.78 -2.19
C SER A 140 -8.69 -1.94 -2.96
N ASN A 141 -8.08 -2.29 -4.10
CA ASN A 141 -8.52 -3.35 -5.03
C ASN A 141 -9.91 -3.09 -5.65
N PHE A 142 -10.27 -1.85 -5.84
CA PHE A 142 -11.49 -1.47 -6.54
C PHE A 142 -11.25 -1.45 -8.05
N THR A 143 -12.19 -2.00 -8.80
CA THR A 143 -12.25 -1.89 -10.26
C THR A 143 -12.68 -0.48 -10.68
N VAL A 144 -12.52 -0.16 -11.96
CA VAL A 144 -13.01 1.12 -12.54
C VAL A 144 -14.48 1.35 -12.19
N MET A 145 -15.35 0.37 -12.45
CA MET A 145 -16.79 0.50 -12.18
C MET A 145 -17.10 0.69 -10.68
N GLN A 146 -16.33 0.06 -9.79
CA GLN A 146 -16.51 0.24 -8.35
C GLN A 146 -16.02 1.62 -7.87
N MET A 147 -14.98 2.18 -8.47
CA MET A 147 -14.56 3.56 -8.20
C MET A 147 -15.59 4.57 -8.69
N GLU A 148 -16.19 4.35 -9.86
CA GLU A 148 -17.26 5.19 -10.43
C GLU A 148 -18.51 5.26 -9.53
N MET A 149 -18.80 4.23 -8.74
CA MET A 149 -19.90 4.28 -7.77
C MET A 149 -19.71 5.40 -6.73
N PHE A 150 -18.47 5.83 -6.47
CA PHE A 150 -18.11 6.89 -5.52
C PHE A 150 -17.79 8.23 -6.21
N LYS A 151 -18.31 8.50 -7.41
CA LYS A 151 -18.02 9.71 -8.18
C LYS A 151 -18.25 11.03 -7.45
N ASP A 152 -19.14 11.03 -6.43
CA ASP A 152 -19.42 12.20 -5.58
C ASP A 152 -18.43 12.39 -4.43
N LEU A 153 -17.45 11.49 -4.31
CA LEU A 153 -16.32 11.58 -3.40
C LEU A 153 -15.02 11.69 -4.21
N LYS A 154 -14.11 12.52 -3.73
CA LYS A 154 -12.75 12.52 -4.28
C LYS A 154 -12.00 11.30 -3.79
N ILE A 155 -11.85 10.27 -4.64
CA ILE A 155 -10.92 9.19 -4.40
C ILE A 155 -9.50 9.69 -4.68
N SER A 156 -8.62 9.67 -3.68
CA SER A 156 -7.22 10.12 -3.83
C SER A 156 -6.27 8.98 -4.14
N TYR A 157 -6.58 7.77 -3.69
CA TYR A 157 -5.71 6.60 -3.82
C TYR A 157 -6.51 5.34 -4.14
N ASN A 158 -5.95 4.45 -4.95
CA ASN A 158 -6.39 3.05 -5.00
C ASN A 158 -5.16 2.15 -4.77
N GLN A 159 -5.18 1.39 -3.68
CA GLN A 159 -4.10 0.45 -3.37
C GLN A 159 -4.39 -0.90 -4.04
N ILE A 160 -3.56 -1.27 -5.00
CA ILE A 160 -3.76 -2.41 -5.91
C ILE A 160 -2.60 -3.40 -5.84
N ASN A 161 -2.86 -4.67 -6.16
CA ASN A 161 -1.79 -5.63 -6.43
C ASN A 161 -1.16 -5.30 -7.78
N LEU A 162 0.07 -4.80 -7.75
CA LEU A 162 0.77 -4.45 -8.98
C LEU A 162 2.26 -4.72 -8.85
N SER A 163 2.78 -5.50 -9.76
CA SER A 163 4.20 -5.84 -9.87
C SER A 163 4.50 -6.33 -11.29
N LEU A 164 5.76 -6.49 -11.62
CA LEU A 164 6.16 -7.09 -12.89
C LEU A 164 5.58 -8.51 -13.13
N THR A 165 5.20 -9.23 -12.07
CA THR A 165 4.61 -10.57 -12.14
C THR A 165 3.09 -10.59 -11.88
N HIS A 166 2.47 -9.43 -11.77
CA HIS A 166 1.01 -9.26 -11.61
C HIS A 166 0.60 -7.95 -12.28
N LEU A 167 0.06 -8.06 -13.49
CA LEU A 167 -0.14 -6.94 -14.42
C LEU A 167 -1.61 -6.66 -14.72
N ASP A 168 -2.55 -7.25 -13.95
CA ASP A 168 -3.98 -7.16 -14.26
C ASP A 168 -4.42 -5.70 -14.39
N SER A 169 -4.06 -4.85 -13.43
CA SER A 169 -4.40 -3.43 -13.43
C SER A 169 -3.74 -2.59 -14.54
N MET A 170 -2.72 -3.13 -15.22
CA MET A 170 -2.14 -2.53 -16.43
C MET A 170 -2.93 -2.89 -17.70
N ASN A 171 -3.72 -3.97 -17.64
CA ASN A 171 -4.36 -4.53 -18.83
C ASN A 171 -5.88 -4.36 -18.83
N ASP A 172 -6.48 -3.95 -17.71
CA ASP A 172 -7.93 -3.87 -17.52
C ASP A 172 -8.49 -2.43 -17.52
N GLY A 173 -7.64 -1.44 -17.80
CA GLY A 173 -8.00 -0.02 -17.80
C GLY A 173 -7.97 0.67 -16.44
N THR A 174 -7.59 -0.05 -15.38
CA THR A 174 -7.54 0.52 -14.02
C THR A 174 -6.51 1.65 -13.90
N LEU A 175 -5.28 1.46 -14.41
CA LEU A 175 -4.24 2.49 -14.34
C LEU A 175 -4.58 3.71 -15.20
N GLU A 176 -5.14 3.52 -16.38
CA GLU A 176 -5.55 4.61 -17.29
C GLU A 176 -6.68 5.45 -16.65
N TYR A 177 -7.65 4.77 -16.04
CA TYR A 177 -8.71 5.43 -15.30
C TYR A 177 -8.17 6.24 -14.12
N MET A 178 -7.26 5.65 -13.34
CA MET A 178 -6.63 6.32 -12.21
C MET A 178 -5.83 7.54 -12.65
N GLN A 179 -5.05 7.42 -13.72
CA GLN A 179 -4.27 8.53 -14.29
C GLN A 179 -5.18 9.67 -14.75
N THR A 180 -6.27 9.36 -15.46
CA THR A 180 -7.23 10.36 -15.98
C THR A 180 -7.95 11.10 -14.84
N ASN A 181 -8.22 10.42 -13.73
CA ASN A 181 -8.95 10.98 -12.59
C ASN A 181 -8.04 11.49 -11.46
N ASN A 182 -6.72 11.55 -11.67
CA ASN A 182 -5.73 11.95 -10.67
C ASN A 182 -5.81 11.11 -9.37
N ILE A 183 -6.06 9.81 -9.51
CA ILE A 183 -6.04 8.84 -8.42
C ILE A 183 -4.64 8.21 -8.40
N ILE A 184 -3.98 8.22 -7.25
CA ILE A 184 -2.61 7.70 -7.10
C ILE A 184 -2.65 6.18 -6.90
N PRO A 185 -2.00 5.38 -7.78
CA PRO A 185 -1.85 3.95 -7.57
C PRO A 185 -0.84 3.66 -6.45
N MET A 186 -1.25 2.89 -5.45
CA MET A 186 -0.36 2.35 -4.44
C MET A 186 -0.16 0.85 -4.70
N ALA A 187 1.03 0.46 -5.14
CA ALA A 187 1.32 -0.94 -5.50
C ALA A 187 1.71 -1.75 -4.26
N TYR A 188 0.81 -2.58 -3.72
CA TYR A 188 1.21 -3.56 -2.71
C TYR A 188 1.82 -4.80 -3.35
N SER A 189 2.71 -5.49 -2.62
CA SER A 189 3.54 -6.58 -3.14
C SER A 189 4.34 -6.19 -4.40
N PRO A 190 5.07 -5.06 -4.40
CA PRO A 190 5.67 -4.50 -5.62
C PRO A 190 6.76 -5.38 -6.25
N LEU A 191 7.35 -6.31 -5.50
CA LEU A 191 8.29 -7.32 -6.02
C LEU A 191 7.57 -8.57 -6.54
N GLY A 192 6.27 -8.66 -6.34
CA GLY A 192 5.44 -9.77 -6.80
C GLY A 192 5.92 -11.12 -6.32
N LYS A 193 5.88 -12.07 -7.23
CA LYS A 193 6.34 -13.45 -7.01
C LYS A 193 7.75 -13.72 -7.56
N TYR A 194 8.55 -12.69 -7.87
CA TYR A 194 9.87 -12.86 -8.49
C TYR A 194 10.77 -13.83 -7.73
N TYR A 195 10.81 -13.73 -6.39
CA TYR A 195 11.65 -14.58 -5.56
C TYR A 195 11.05 -15.97 -5.25
N THR A 196 9.78 -16.21 -5.57
CA THR A 196 9.09 -17.46 -5.27
C THR A 196 8.72 -18.28 -6.49
N ASN A 197 8.61 -17.64 -7.65
CA ASN A 197 8.36 -18.33 -8.92
C ASN A 197 9.66 -18.58 -9.67
N ASP A 198 9.75 -19.75 -10.30
CA ASP A 198 10.86 -20.03 -11.19
C ASP A 198 10.57 -19.51 -12.60
N ASN A 199 11.22 -18.39 -12.95
CA ASN A 199 11.21 -17.82 -14.30
C ASN A 199 12.67 -17.54 -14.72
N PRO A 200 13.36 -18.54 -15.29
CA PRO A 200 14.77 -18.40 -15.67
C PRO A 200 15.03 -17.30 -16.69
N LYS A 201 14.08 -17.06 -17.61
CA LYS A 201 14.17 -16.00 -18.60
C LYS A 201 14.19 -14.62 -17.94
N LEU A 202 13.26 -14.38 -17.02
CA LEU A 202 13.20 -13.13 -16.28
C LEU A 202 14.45 -12.93 -15.40
N LYS A 203 14.89 -13.98 -14.70
CA LYS A 203 16.12 -13.92 -13.88
C LYS A 203 17.33 -13.49 -14.73
N LYS A 204 17.53 -14.13 -15.89
CA LYS A 204 18.64 -13.79 -16.80
C LYS A 204 18.58 -12.34 -17.28
N VAL A 205 17.41 -11.84 -17.64
CA VAL A 205 17.23 -10.46 -18.10
C VAL A 205 17.48 -9.48 -16.95
N LEU A 206 16.95 -9.75 -15.75
CA LEU A 206 17.20 -8.89 -14.59
C LEU A 206 18.68 -8.88 -14.19
N GLU A 207 19.39 -10.01 -14.22
CA GLU A 207 20.85 -10.04 -13.98
C GLU A 207 21.64 -9.17 -14.98
N LEU A 208 21.23 -9.17 -16.26
CA LEU A 208 21.85 -8.33 -17.29
C LEU A 208 21.64 -6.84 -16.98
N PHE A 209 20.41 -6.45 -16.71
CA PHE A 209 20.07 -5.04 -16.48
C PHE A 209 20.47 -4.54 -15.09
N SER A 210 20.49 -5.40 -14.08
CA SER A 210 21.07 -5.06 -12.77
C SER A 210 22.54 -4.64 -12.88
N LYS A 211 23.30 -5.31 -13.77
CA LYS A 211 24.69 -4.91 -14.10
C LYS A 211 24.74 -3.59 -14.89
N LYS A 212 23.86 -3.44 -15.93
CA LYS A 212 23.79 -2.22 -16.74
C LYS A 212 23.48 -0.99 -15.88
N TYR A 213 22.53 -1.10 -14.95
CA TYR A 213 22.06 0.00 -14.10
C TYR A 213 22.79 0.09 -12.74
N ASN A 214 23.76 -0.80 -12.50
CA ASN A 214 24.52 -0.88 -11.25
C ASN A 214 23.59 -0.90 -10.00
N CYS A 215 22.60 -1.80 -10.03
CA CYS A 215 21.60 -1.95 -8.97
C CYS A 215 21.32 -3.43 -8.68
N SER A 216 20.57 -3.71 -7.62
CA SER A 216 20.09 -5.06 -7.34
C SER A 216 18.74 -5.34 -8.02
N ASP A 217 18.37 -6.62 -8.15
CA ASP A 217 17.12 -7.03 -8.79
C ASP A 217 15.88 -6.40 -8.14
N ASP A 218 15.85 -6.30 -6.80
CA ASP A 218 14.76 -5.66 -6.06
C ASP A 218 14.66 -4.15 -6.38
N GLN A 219 15.80 -3.48 -6.54
CA GLN A 219 15.83 -2.08 -6.97
C GLN A 219 15.36 -1.92 -8.41
N LEU A 220 15.75 -2.83 -9.30
CA LEU A 220 15.33 -2.80 -10.71
C LEU A 220 13.82 -3.05 -10.85
N LEU A 221 13.27 -4.01 -10.08
CA LEU A 221 11.82 -4.27 -10.03
C LEU A 221 11.02 -3.07 -9.55
N LEU A 222 11.50 -2.36 -8.53
CA LEU A 222 10.88 -1.12 -8.07
C LEU A 222 11.02 0.00 -9.10
N GLY A 223 12.21 0.16 -9.70
CA GLY A 223 12.47 1.13 -10.76
C GLY A 223 11.57 0.92 -11.99
N TRP A 224 11.28 -0.34 -12.31
CA TRP A 224 10.37 -0.70 -13.41
C TRP A 224 8.94 -0.17 -13.14
N LEU A 225 8.41 -0.31 -11.91
CA LEU A 225 7.12 0.27 -11.52
C LEU A 225 7.15 1.79 -11.52
N LEU A 226 8.21 2.38 -10.96
CA LEU A 226 8.37 3.84 -10.84
C LEU A 226 8.46 4.56 -12.18
N LYS A 227 8.89 3.87 -13.25
CA LYS A 227 8.93 4.43 -14.61
C LYS A 227 7.55 4.62 -15.23
N HIS A 228 6.52 3.99 -14.70
CA HIS A 228 5.17 4.08 -15.25
C HIS A 228 4.59 5.50 -15.07
N PRO A 229 3.96 6.11 -16.10
CA PRO A 229 3.50 7.51 -16.06
C PRO A 229 2.36 7.78 -15.06
N SER A 230 1.69 6.74 -14.53
CA SER A 230 0.65 6.88 -13.50
C SER A 230 1.19 7.23 -12.10
N ASN A 231 2.49 7.50 -11.94
CA ASN A 231 3.11 7.82 -10.65
C ASN A 231 2.82 6.76 -9.57
N ILE A 232 3.12 5.51 -9.85
CA ILE A 232 2.88 4.39 -8.95
C ILE A 232 3.73 4.54 -7.68
N TYR A 233 3.10 4.40 -6.50
CA TYR A 233 3.76 4.41 -5.20
C TYR A 233 3.92 2.96 -4.69
N PRO A 234 5.13 2.37 -4.75
CA PRO A 234 5.35 1.02 -4.24
C PRO A 234 5.22 0.98 -2.70
N VAL A 235 4.37 0.09 -2.20
CA VAL A 235 4.22 -0.16 -0.76
C VAL A 235 5.18 -1.26 -0.35
N ILE A 236 6.34 -0.85 0.18
CA ILE A 236 7.38 -1.78 0.63
C ILE A 236 7.07 -2.33 2.02
N GLY A 237 7.37 -3.62 2.26
CA GLY A 237 7.08 -4.28 3.54
C GLY A 237 8.32 -4.82 4.24
N THR A 238 9.51 -4.29 3.94
CA THR A 238 10.76 -4.83 4.49
C THR A 238 10.95 -4.49 5.97
N THR A 239 11.61 -5.39 6.69
CA THR A 239 12.05 -5.22 8.08
C THR A 239 13.56 -5.01 8.20
N LYS A 240 14.28 -4.93 7.06
CA LYS A 240 15.74 -4.81 7.00
C LYS A 240 16.14 -3.41 6.58
N VAL A 241 16.98 -2.74 7.39
CA VAL A 241 17.47 -1.38 7.15
C VAL A 241 18.09 -1.22 5.76
N ASP A 242 18.95 -2.14 5.36
CA ASP A 242 19.63 -2.05 4.06
C ASP A 242 18.64 -2.15 2.88
N ARG A 243 17.55 -2.90 3.04
CA ARG A 243 16.51 -2.97 2.02
C ARG A 243 15.67 -1.69 1.97
N ILE A 244 15.44 -1.01 3.11
CA ILE A 244 14.80 0.31 3.12
C ILE A 244 15.64 1.29 2.30
N LYS A 245 16.94 1.38 2.57
CA LYS A 245 17.88 2.23 1.83
C LYS A 245 17.87 1.95 0.33
N LYS A 246 18.04 0.68 -0.04
CA LYS A 246 18.01 0.25 -1.44
C LYS A 246 16.70 0.59 -2.14
N SER A 247 15.57 0.43 -1.45
CA SER A 247 14.26 0.78 -2.04
C SER A 247 14.15 2.28 -2.36
N ILE A 248 14.73 3.15 -1.55
CA ILE A 248 14.79 4.60 -1.84
C ILE A 248 15.74 4.90 -3.00
N GLU A 249 16.87 4.20 -3.08
CA GLU A 249 17.81 4.36 -4.19
C GLU A 249 17.19 3.97 -5.54
N SER A 250 16.15 3.14 -5.56
CA SER A 250 15.41 2.80 -6.78
C SER A 250 14.82 4.02 -7.50
N LEU A 251 14.54 5.11 -6.77
CA LEU A 251 14.07 6.37 -7.34
C LEU A 251 15.07 7.02 -8.30
N LYS A 252 16.35 6.65 -8.23
CA LYS A 252 17.43 7.17 -9.08
C LYS A 252 17.64 6.35 -10.35
N ILE A 253 16.99 5.20 -10.45
CA ILE A 253 17.19 4.30 -11.60
C ILE A 253 16.31 4.77 -12.76
N ASN A 254 16.94 5.26 -13.80
CA ASN A 254 16.25 5.66 -15.02
C ASN A 254 16.39 4.54 -16.09
N ILE A 255 15.44 3.60 -16.08
CA ILE A 255 15.42 2.49 -17.05
C ILE A 255 15.09 3.03 -18.44
N GLU A 256 15.86 2.67 -19.46
CA GLU A 256 15.56 3.00 -20.87
C GLU A 256 14.25 2.32 -21.32
N THR A 257 13.55 2.96 -22.25
CA THR A 257 12.23 2.44 -22.69
C THR A 257 12.34 1.04 -23.31
N SER A 258 13.34 0.79 -24.12
CA SER A 258 13.60 -0.54 -24.71
C SER A 258 13.81 -1.62 -23.63
N ASP A 259 14.59 -1.30 -22.61
CA ASP A 259 14.91 -2.24 -21.52
C ASP A 259 13.68 -2.51 -20.64
N TRP A 260 12.86 -1.49 -20.44
CA TRP A 260 11.59 -1.62 -19.71
C TRP A 260 10.68 -2.65 -20.39
N PHE A 261 10.58 -2.59 -21.73
CA PHE A 261 9.79 -3.55 -22.51
C PHE A 261 10.45 -4.93 -22.56
N GLU A 262 11.78 -5.03 -22.65
CA GLU A 262 12.48 -6.31 -22.60
C GLU A 262 12.26 -7.04 -21.28
N ILE A 263 12.28 -6.31 -20.15
CA ILE A 263 11.93 -6.83 -18.83
C ILE A 263 10.49 -7.32 -18.80
N LEU A 264 9.54 -6.53 -19.36
CA LEU A 264 8.14 -6.92 -19.46
C LEU A 264 7.97 -8.21 -20.26
N GLU A 265 8.55 -8.30 -21.48
CA GLU A 265 8.48 -9.49 -22.33
C GLU A 265 9.06 -10.73 -21.65
N ALA A 266 10.16 -10.57 -20.90
CA ALA A 266 10.76 -11.65 -20.13
C ALA A 266 9.84 -12.15 -19.02
N SER A 267 9.06 -11.24 -18.40
CA SER A 267 8.09 -11.60 -17.35
C SER A 267 6.88 -12.30 -17.91
N VAL A 268 6.28 -11.77 -19.00
CA VAL A 268 5.04 -12.33 -19.58
C VAL A 268 5.30 -13.51 -20.53
N GLY A 269 6.55 -13.74 -20.93
CA GLY A 269 6.96 -14.86 -21.78
C GLY A 269 6.63 -14.72 -23.28
N LYS A 270 6.11 -13.57 -23.70
CA LYS A 270 5.75 -13.26 -25.09
C LYS A 270 6.15 -11.82 -25.45
N ARG A 271 6.33 -11.55 -26.73
CA ARG A 271 6.56 -10.20 -27.24
C ARG A 271 5.33 -9.32 -27.04
N VAL A 272 5.56 -8.04 -26.87
CA VAL A 272 4.48 -7.04 -26.97
C VAL A 272 3.92 -7.03 -28.40
N PRO A 273 2.61 -6.78 -28.57
CA PRO A 273 1.99 -6.79 -29.90
C PRO A 273 2.51 -5.66 -30.80
#